data_8f04c6c749546623f4821dcd691009eb
#
_entry.id   8f04c6c749546623f4821dcd691009eb
#
_cell.length_a   1.000
_cell.length_b   1.000
_cell.length_c   1.000
_cell.angle_alpha   90.00
_cell.angle_beta   90.00
_cell.angle_gamma   90.00
#
_symmetry.space_group_name_H-M   'P 1'
#
loop_
_entity.id
_entity.type
_entity.pdbx_description
1 polymer ?
#
loop_
_entity_poly.entity_id
_entity_poly.type
_entity_poly.pdbx_seq_one_letter_code
_entity_poly.pdbx_strand_id
1 'polypeptide(L)'
;MTHPLARPLALAACLALTPLTAGAQSGDLPPGLVSARLLPGWTDAQGNRILALDLQLAPGWKTYWRSPGDTGLPPQFDWQGAGNLDSVTLHWPAPQAIRSGEVLEMGYHDRLILPFTARATDPDQPVDIRAQIDLGLCENICVPAFLDLRAPPAGGATDPAIARALAAEPVRLDLHPACTVTPLADGLRVAMALPPGEATLAAIELTGQPQIWVSGAEIAQTPEGAQAVVEMVGPTAAPFDLDPAALRLTVIPADGARATEMTGCAPVG
;
A
#
# COMPACT_ATOMS: atom_id res chain seq x y z
N MET A 1 13.02 4.18 89.97
CA MET A 1 13.16 5.17 88.87
C MET A 1 13.46 4.39 87.59
N THR A 2 12.40 4.11 86.80
CA THR A 2 12.47 3.27 85.61
C THR A 2 12.00 4.14 84.42
N HIS A 3 12.95 4.41 83.50
CA HIS A 3 12.64 5.10 82.28
C HIS A 3 12.11 4.12 81.22
N PRO A 4 11.00 4.44 80.46
CA PRO A 4 10.60 3.64 79.36
C PRO A 4 11.32 4.07 78.05
N LEU A 5 11.87 3.10 77.33
CA LEU A 5 12.44 3.23 75.97
C LEU A 5 11.34 3.43 74.95
N ALA A 6 11.39 4.54 74.24
CA ALA A 6 10.54 4.81 73.06
C ALA A 6 11.11 4.10 71.85
N ARG A 7 10.32 3.25 71.16
CA ARG A 7 10.63 2.64 69.87
C ARG A 7 10.18 3.61 68.74
N PRO A 8 11.02 3.85 67.72
CA PRO A 8 10.59 4.57 66.54
C PRO A 8 9.76 3.66 65.61
N LEU A 9 8.55 4.11 65.24
CA LEU A 9 7.75 3.53 64.13
C LEU A 9 8.39 3.94 62.79
N ALA A 10 8.88 2.95 62.04
CA ALA A 10 9.29 3.15 60.66
C ALA A 10 8.06 3.17 59.74
N LEU A 11 7.75 4.31 59.19
CA LEU A 11 6.70 4.48 58.20
C LEU A 11 7.25 4.00 56.83
N ALA A 12 6.82 2.84 56.36
CA ALA A 12 7.13 2.34 55.02
C ALA A 12 6.22 3.06 54.00
N ALA A 13 6.76 3.99 53.22
CA ALA A 13 6.08 4.61 52.08
C ALA A 13 6.10 3.64 50.90
N CYS A 14 4.94 3.00 50.61
CA CYS A 14 4.72 2.28 49.36
C CYS A 14 4.61 3.28 48.20
N LEU A 15 5.64 3.40 47.38
CA LEU A 15 5.51 4.05 46.07
C LEU A 15 4.67 3.15 45.15
N ALA A 16 3.41 3.54 44.93
CA ALA A 16 2.59 2.95 43.91
C ALA A 16 3.10 3.43 42.52
N LEU A 17 3.74 2.53 41.77
CA LEU A 17 4.00 2.75 40.33
C LEU A 17 2.66 2.67 39.60
N THR A 18 2.11 3.81 39.23
CA THR A 18 1.02 3.88 38.27
C THR A 18 1.56 3.58 36.87
N PRO A 19 0.98 2.61 36.14
CA PRO A 19 1.37 2.41 34.74
C PRO A 19 0.97 3.66 33.93
N LEU A 20 1.95 4.30 33.27
CA LEU A 20 1.65 5.29 32.23
C LEU A 20 0.96 4.54 31.09
N THR A 21 -0.36 4.69 30.99
CA THR A 21 -1.08 4.37 29.76
C THR A 21 -0.61 5.35 28.70
N ALA A 22 0.10 4.86 27.69
CA ALA A 22 0.41 5.63 26.48
C ALA A 22 -0.93 6.08 25.87
N GLY A 23 -1.24 7.38 26.01
CA GLY A 23 -2.42 7.97 25.42
C GLY A 23 -2.36 7.82 23.91
N ALA A 24 -3.33 7.14 23.33
CA ALA A 24 -3.61 7.22 21.91
C ALA A 24 -3.85 8.70 21.58
N GLN A 25 -3.17 9.21 20.56
CA GLN A 25 -3.41 10.57 20.04
C GLN A 25 -4.82 10.59 19.45
N SER A 26 -5.78 11.12 20.21
CA SER A 26 -7.15 11.39 19.77
C SER A 26 -7.14 12.73 19.00
N GLY A 27 -6.47 12.79 17.85
CA GLY A 27 -6.86 13.69 16.80
C GLY A 27 -8.11 13.11 16.15
N ASP A 28 -9.11 13.92 15.82
CA ASP A 28 -10.28 13.45 15.10
C ASP A 28 -9.82 12.75 13.82
N LEU A 29 -10.14 11.46 13.71
CA LEU A 29 -9.82 10.69 12.49
C LEU A 29 -10.61 11.26 11.31
N PRO A 30 -10.02 11.26 10.10
CA PRO A 30 -10.75 11.65 8.91
C PRO A 30 -12.05 10.83 8.75
N PRO A 31 -13.11 11.43 8.18
CA PRO A 31 -14.34 10.69 7.87
C PRO A 31 -14.03 9.40 7.11
N GLY A 32 -14.70 8.31 7.47
CA GLY A 32 -14.49 7.01 6.84
C GLY A 32 -13.41 6.14 7.48
N LEU A 33 -12.61 6.65 8.41
CA LEU A 33 -11.68 5.85 9.20
C LEU A 33 -12.23 5.55 10.59
N VAL A 34 -12.18 4.25 10.96
CA VAL A 34 -12.39 3.78 12.34
C VAL A 34 -11.07 3.78 13.10
N SER A 35 -9.98 3.37 12.44
CA SER A 35 -8.63 3.43 12.99
C SER A 35 -7.58 3.50 11.90
N ALA A 36 -6.45 4.15 12.24
CA ALA A 36 -5.24 4.17 11.41
C ALA A 36 -4.02 4.06 12.32
N ARG A 37 -3.12 3.13 12.03
CA ARG A 37 -1.90 2.93 12.82
C ARG A 37 -0.84 2.18 12.03
N LEU A 38 0.41 2.29 12.48
CA LEU A 38 1.47 1.39 12.06
C LEU A 38 1.57 0.21 13.03
N LEU A 39 1.51 -1.02 12.50
CA LEU A 39 1.78 -2.24 13.27
C LEU A 39 3.28 -2.36 13.54
N PRO A 40 3.70 -2.87 14.71
CA PRO A 40 5.11 -2.91 15.10
C PRO A 40 5.97 -3.74 14.15
N GLY A 41 5.44 -4.84 13.61
CA GLY A 41 6.20 -5.76 12.78
C GLY A 41 7.39 -6.38 13.50
N TRP A 42 8.42 -6.77 12.75
CA TRP A 42 9.64 -7.39 13.26
C TRP A 42 10.86 -6.92 12.46
N THR A 43 12.05 -7.22 12.97
CA THR A 43 13.33 -7.02 12.25
C THR A 43 13.76 -8.35 11.64
N ASP A 44 14.16 -8.35 10.37
CA ASP A 44 14.72 -9.52 9.69
C ASP A 44 16.21 -9.74 10.02
N ALA A 45 16.78 -10.83 9.50
CA ALA A 45 18.18 -11.18 9.72
C ALA A 45 19.17 -10.19 9.07
N GLN A 46 18.71 -9.33 8.16
CA GLN A 46 19.50 -8.31 7.48
C GLN A 46 19.41 -6.93 8.16
N GLY A 47 18.69 -6.83 9.29
CA GLY A 47 18.47 -5.57 10.00
C GLY A 47 17.31 -4.73 9.43
N ASN A 48 16.63 -5.17 8.37
CA ASN A 48 15.48 -4.45 7.82
C ASN A 48 14.26 -4.65 8.72
N ARG A 49 13.41 -3.64 8.77
CA ARG A 49 12.17 -3.72 9.53
C ARG A 49 11.01 -4.01 8.60
N ILE A 50 10.27 -5.08 8.88
CA ILE A 50 9.03 -5.46 8.18
C ILE A 50 7.86 -5.09 9.09
N LEU A 51 7.01 -4.19 8.64
CA LEU A 51 5.86 -3.68 9.39
C LEU A 51 4.70 -3.37 8.44
N ALA A 52 3.58 -2.83 8.93
CA ALA A 52 2.44 -2.52 8.08
C ALA A 52 1.66 -1.29 8.53
N LEU A 53 1.08 -0.58 7.56
CA LEU A 53 -0.04 0.32 7.78
C LEU A 53 -1.30 -0.53 7.97
N ASP A 54 -2.06 -0.28 9.03
CA ASP A 54 -3.35 -0.91 9.34
C ASP A 54 -4.43 0.18 9.34
N LEU A 55 -5.24 0.20 8.30
CA LEU A 55 -6.40 1.08 8.16
C LEU A 55 -7.67 0.26 8.34
N GLN A 56 -8.52 0.64 9.29
CA GLN A 56 -9.86 0.11 9.43
C GLN A 56 -10.86 1.15 8.95
N LEU A 57 -11.64 0.80 7.95
CA LEU A 57 -12.61 1.69 7.32
C LEU A 57 -13.99 1.53 7.98
N ALA A 58 -14.77 2.60 7.97
CA ALA A 58 -16.18 2.53 8.34
C ALA A 58 -16.98 1.73 7.29
N PRO A 59 -18.12 1.11 7.66
CA PRO A 59 -18.95 0.39 6.71
C PRO A 59 -19.33 1.25 5.49
N GLY A 60 -19.20 0.70 4.30
CA GLY A 60 -19.47 1.38 3.03
C GLY A 60 -18.30 2.20 2.47
N TRP A 61 -17.31 2.50 3.30
CA TRP A 61 -16.13 3.26 2.88
C TRP A 61 -15.09 2.37 2.22
N LYS A 62 -14.32 2.96 1.30
CA LYS A 62 -13.19 2.34 0.59
C LYS A 62 -11.98 3.27 0.58
N THR A 63 -10.82 2.66 0.39
CA THR A 63 -9.58 3.35 0.01
C THR A 63 -8.99 2.68 -1.22
N TYR A 64 -7.98 3.28 -1.80
CA TYR A 64 -7.50 2.93 -3.12
C TYR A 64 -6.20 2.11 -3.12
N TRP A 65 -6.06 1.31 -4.15
CA TRP A 65 -4.82 0.65 -4.49
C TRP A 65 -3.84 1.64 -5.15
N ARG A 66 -2.58 1.22 -5.37
CA ARG A 66 -1.54 2.05 -6.00
C ARG A 66 -1.85 2.51 -7.43
N SER A 67 -2.70 1.76 -8.14
CA SER A 67 -3.20 2.09 -9.48
C SER A 67 -4.72 1.88 -9.49
N PRO A 68 -5.49 2.88 -9.07
CA PRO A 68 -6.91 2.69 -8.76
C PRO A 68 -7.84 2.77 -9.97
N GLY A 69 -7.36 3.18 -11.13
CA GLY A 69 -8.17 3.56 -12.30
C GLY A 69 -8.45 5.06 -12.36
N ASP A 70 -9.35 5.46 -13.26
CA ASP A 70 -9.54 6.86 -13.70
C ASP A 70 -9.97 7.84 -12.60
N THR A 71 -10.74 7.38 -11.63
CA THR A 71 -11.38 8.23 -10.61
C THR A 71 -10.80 8.08 -9.23
N GLY A 72 -9.87 7.15 -9.04
CA GLY A 72 -9.30 6.86 -7.74
C GLY A 72 -8.15 7.81 -7.36
N LEU A 73 -7.93 7.94 -6.04
CA LEU A 73 -6.84 8.73 -5.48
C LEU A 73 -5.81 7.77 -4.84
N PRO A 74 -4.71 7.44 -5.55
CA PRO A 74 -3.72 6.51 -5.02
C PRO A 74 -3.02 7.10 -3.78
N PRO A 75 -2.77 6.29 -2.73
CA PRO A 75 -2.05 6.77 -1.56
C PRO A 75 -0.64 7.24 -1.89
N GLN A 76 -0.24 8.36 -1.28
CA GLN A 76 1.12 8.91 -1.34
C GLN A 76 1.76 8.79 0.04
N PHE A 77 3.05 8.49 0.07
CA PHE A 77 3.80 8.27 1.30
C PHE A 77 5.02 9.18 1.34
N ASP A 78 5.16 9.90 2.45
CA ASP A 78 6.37 10.64 2.79
C ASP A 78 6.96 10.07 4.09
N TRP A 79 8.24 9.75 4.04
CA TRP A 79 8.98 9.15 5.12
C TRP A 79 9.92 10.13 5.82
N GLN A 80 9.75 11.45 5.57
CA GLN A 80 10.56 12.47 6.21
C GLN A 80 10.40 12.42 7.74
N GLY A 81 11.54 12.46 8.44
CA GLY A 81 11.58 12.34 9.90
C GLY A 81 11.66 10.89 10.41
N ALA A 82 11.75 9.89 9.52
CA ALA A 82 12.20 8.56 9.90
C ALA A 82 13.70 8.55 10.21
N GLY A 83 14.10 7.73 11.19
CA GLY A 83 15.51 7.58 11.60
C GLY A 83 16.12 6.26 11.09
N ASN A 84 17.37 6.29 10.65
CA ASN A 84 18.12 5.13 10.14
C ASN A 84 17.41 4.43 8.97
N LEU A 85 16.73 5.18 8.09
CA LEU A 85 15.98 4.69 6.95
C LEU A 85 16.73 5.00 5.64
N ASP A 86 17.03 3.95 4.86
CA ASP A 86 17.58 4.06 3.50
C ASP A 86 16.46 4.11 2.45
N SER A 87 15.57 3.13 2.49
CA SER A 87 14.48 3.00 1.53
C SER A 87 13.28 2.23 2.07
N VAL A 88 12.14 2.40 1.42
CA VAL A 88 10.90 1.67 1.72
C VAL A 88 10.40 0.95 0.49
N THR A 89 10.05 -0.32 0.66
CA THR A 89 9.34 -1.12 -0.35
C THR A 89 7.95 -1.45 0.16
N LEU A 90 6.92 -0.98 -0.53
CA LEU A 90 5.52 -1.29 -0.22
C LEU A 90 5.12 -2.63 -0.86
N HIS A 91 4.48 -3.50 -0.08
CA HIS A 91 4.00 -4.82 -0.47
C HIS A 91 2.48 -4.79 -0.60
N TRP A 92 2.01 -4.43 -1.78
CA TRP A 92 0.59 -4.23 -2.01
C TRP A 92 -0.16 -5.57 -2.13
N PRO A 93 -1.10 -5.89 -1.22
CA PRO A 93 -2.03 -6.99 -1.44
C PRO A 93 -2.80 -6.79 -2.74
N ALA A 94 -3.23 -7.88 -3.37
CA ALA A 94 -4.09 -7.77 -4.55
C ALA A 94 -5.35 -6.96 -4.22
N PRO A 95 -5.72 -5.97 -5.06
CA PRO A 95 -6.88 -5.14 -4.82
C PRO A 95 -8.18 -5.90 -5.09
N GLN A 96 -9.27 -5.37 -4.55
CA GLN A 96 -10.62 -5.74 -4.90
C GLN A 96 -11.08 -4.91 -6.12
N ALA A 97 -11.90 -5.53 -6.98
CA ALA A 97 -12.64 -4.82 -8.00
C ALA A 97 -13.86 -4.16 -7.36
N ILE A 98 -13.88 -2.83 -7.30
CA ILE A 98 -14.94 -2.05 -6.66
C ILE A 98 -15.72 -1.34 -7.74
N ARG A 99 -17.03 -1.62 -7.82
CA ARG A 99 -17.91 -0.94 -8.78
C ARG A 99 -18.57 0.27 -8.12
N SER A 100 -18.34 1.45 -8.71
CA SER A 100 -18.95 2.72 -8.32
C SER A 100 -19.77 3.27 -9.49
N GLY A 101 -21.06 2.93 -9.53
CA GLY A 101 -21.87 3.19 -10.71
C GLY A 101 -21.38 2.38 -11.91
N GLU A 102 -21.00 3.06 -12.99
CA GLU A 102 -20.44 2.45 -14.20
C GLU A 102 -18.91 2.30 -14.15
N VAL A 103 -18.26 2.95 -13.19
CA VAL A 103 -16.80 2.94 -13.07
C VAL A 103 -16.35 1.72 -12.26
N LEU A 104 -15.27 1.10 -12.71
CA LEU A 104 -14.58 0.02 -12.00
C LEU A 104 -13.26 0.56 -11.43
N GLU A 105 -13.12 0.46 -10.13
CA GLU A 105 -11.97 0.95 -9.39
C GLU A 105 -11.26 -0.19 -8.67
N MET A 106 -9.98 0.01 -8.38
CA MET A 106 -9.16 -0.91 -7.61
C MET A 106 -8.88 -0.35 -6.23
N GLY A 107 -9.24 -1.10 -5.21
CA GLY A 107 -9.08 -0.63 -3.82
C GLY A 107 -9.42 -1.66 -2.79
N TYR A 108 -9.79 -1.19 -1.61
CA TYR A 108 -10.06 -2.03 -0.44
C TYR A 108 -11.26 -1.48 0.34
N HIS A 109 -12.18 -2.37 0.69
CA HIS A 109 -13.23 -2.13 1.67
C HIS A 109 -12.83 -2.65 3.05
N ASP A 110 -13.49 -2.20 4.07
CA ASP A 110 -13.42 -2.64 5.46
C ASP A 110 -12.05 -2.45 6.11
N ARG A 111 -11.00 -3.04 5.56
CA ARG A 111 -9.66 -2.99 6.14
C ARG A 111 -8.57 -3.16 5.09
N LEU A 112 -7.56 -2.30 5.19
CA LEU A 112 -6.30 -2.47 4.49
C LEU A 112 -5.18 -2.72 5.51
N ILE A 113 -4.50 -3.86 5.39
CA ILE A 113 -3.17 -4.06 5.97
C ILE A 113 -2.18 -3.98 4.81
N LEU A 114 -1.40 -2.91 4.76
CA LEU A 114 -0.38 -2.68 3.74
C LEU A 114 1.00 -2.89 4.36
N PRO A 115 1.63 -4.06 4.15
CA PRO A 115 2.97 -4.32 4.61
C PRO A 115 3.99 -3.46 3.86
N PHE A 116 5.10 -3.17 4.53
CA PHE A 116 6.26 -2.60 3.88
C PHE A 116 7.56 -3.03 4.56
N THR A 117 8.62 -3.07 3.77
CA THR A 117 9.98 -3.30 4.24
C THR A 117 10.70 -1.96 4.30
N ALA A 118 11.11 -1.57 5.49
CA ALA A 118 11.95 -0.41 5.73
C ALA A 118 13.41 -0.88 5.84
N ARG A 119 14.22 -0.56 4.84
CA ARG A 119 15.63 -0.91 4.80
C ARG A 119 16.42 0.02 5.69
N ALA A 120 17.24 -0.54 6.57
CA ALA A 120 18.13 0.23 7.42
C ALA A 120 19.33 0.78 6.63
N THR A 121 19.75 2.01 6.95
CA THR A 121 21.04 2.55 6.51
C THR A 121 22.20 1.86 7.25
N ASP A 122 22.04 1.65 8.55
CA ASP A 122 22.94 0.90 9.41
C ASP A 122 22.18 -0.31 9.99
N PRO A 123 22.50 -1.55 9.60
CA PRO A 123 21.77 -2.75 10.03
C PRO A 123 21.90 -3.05 11.53
N ASP A 124 22.89 -2.48 12.20
CA ASP A 124 23.11 -2.66 13.64
C ASP A 124 22.30 -1.67 14.49
N GLN A 125 21.57 -0.75 13.85
CA GLN A 125 20.74 0.23 14.53
C GLN A 125 19.25 0.03 14.18
N PRO A 126 18.32 0.30 15.13
CA PRO A 126 16.90 0.20 14.86
C PRO A 126 16.44 1.27 13.86
N VAL A 127 15.48 0.89 13.01
CA VAL A 127 14.78 1.83 12.12
C VAL A 127 13.60 2.46 12.86
N ASP A 128 13.62 3.78 13.03
CA ASP A 128 12.48 4.56 13.57
C ASP A 128 11.61 5.05 12.40
N ILE A 129 10.37 4.63 12.35
CA ILE A 129 9.46 4.96 11.25
C ILE A 129 8.46 6.04 11.68
N ARG A 130 8.48 7.12 10.91
CA ARG A 130 7.41 8.10 10.80
C ARG A 130 6.92 8.13 9.36
N ALA A 131 5.61 8.03 9.15
CA ALA A 131 4.98 8.06 7.85
C ALA A 131 3.94 9.18 7.82
N GLN A 132 4.06 10.09 6.85
CA GLN A 132 3.01 10.99 6.45
C GLN A 132 2.34 10.40 5.21
N ILE A 133 1.01 10.28 5.25
CA ILE A 133 0.26 9.55 4.24
C ILE A 133 -0.92 10.39 3.80
N ASP A 134 -0.94 10.74 2.51
CA ASP A 134 -2.08 11.31 1.83
C ASP A 134 -2.85 10.19 1.12
N LEU A 135 -4.15 10.07 1.36
CA LEU A 135 -4.98 9.04 0.74
C LEU A 135 -6.42 9.49 0.52
N GLY A 136 -7.09 8.86 -0.42
CA GLY A 136 -8.52 9.05 -0.66
C GLY A 136 -9.35 8.07 0.17
N LEU A 137 -10.39 8.59 0.84
CA LEU A 137 -11.43 7.81 1.50
C LEU A 137 -12.76 8.12 0.83
N CYS A 138 -13.46 7.10 0.33
CA CYS A 138 -14.66 7.31 -0.46
C CYS A 138 -15.79 6.39 -0.01
N GLU A 139 -17.00 6.95 0.03
CA GLU A 139 -18.27 6.23 0.09
C GLU A 139 -19.12 6.68 -1.10
N ASN A 140 -19.92 7.74 -0.93
CA ASN A 140 -20.66 8.40 -2.01
C ASN A 140 -19.88 9.60 -2.58
N ILE A 141 -19.03 10.19 -1.79
CA ILE A 141 -18.07 11.24 -2.15
C ILE A 141 -16.68 10.83 -1.66
N CYS A 142 -15.65 11.33 -2.34
CA CYS A 142 -14.27 11.14 -1.92
C CYS A 142 -13.81 12.32 -1.07
N VAL A 143 -13.20 12.02 0.07
CA VAL A 143 -12.56 13.01 0.94
C VAL A 143 -11.07 12.71 1.04
N PRO A 144 -10.21 13.71 0.91
CA PRO A 144 -8.79 13.53 1.17
C PRO A 144 -8.58 13.29 2.67
N ALA A 145 -7.71 12.36 3.01
CA ALA A 145 -7.30 12.08 4.38
C ALA A 145 -5.79 12.24 4.51
N PHE A 146 -5.37 12.91 5.56
CA PHE A 146 -3.97 13.11 5.90
C PHE A 146 -3.66 12.43 7.23
N LEU A 147 -2.66 11.54 7.24
CA LEU A 147 -2.25 10.80 8.42
C LEU A 147 -0.78 11.09 8.72
N ASP A 148 -0.45 11.33 9.98
CA ASP A 148 0.92 11.39 10.49
C ASP A 148 1.08 10.31 11.56
N LEU A 149 1.76 9.23 11.21
CA LEU A 149 1.83 8.02 12.03
C LEU A 149 3.28 7.70 12.40
N ARG A 150 3.48 7.29 13.64
CA ARG A 150 4.75 6.76 14.13
C ARG A 150 4.59 5.30 14.51
N ALA A 151 5.55 4.48 14.07
CA ALA A 151 5.55 3.07 14.45
C ALA A 151 6.00 2.88 15.91
N PRO A 152 5.34 1.98 16.67
CA PRO A 152 5.87 1.52 17.94
C PRO A 152 7.17 0.72 17.70
N PRO A 153 7.99 0.44 18.72
CA PRO A 153 9.16 -0.41 18.57
C PRO A 153 8.85 -1.75 17.90
N ALA A 154 9.81 -2.30 17.15
CA ALA A 154 9.63 -3.60 16.51
C ALA A 154 9.30 -4.70 17.52
N GLY A 155 8.40 -5.60 17.14
CA GLY A 155 8.10 -6.80 17.92
C GLY A 155 9.21 -7.87 17.79
N GLY A 156 9.18 -8.84 18.69
CA GLY A 156 10.15 -9.95 18.69
C GLY A 156 9.75 -11.15 17.83
N ALA A 157 8.57 -11.13 17.20
CA ALA A 157 8.03 -12.25 16.43
C ALA A 157 7.27 -11.76 15.19
N THR A 158 7.16 -12.65 14.21
CA THR A 158 6.36 -12.41 13.00
C THR A 158 4.88 -12.18 13.35
N ASP A 159 4.33 -11.07 12.87
CA ASP A 159 2.90 -10.75 13.02
C ASP A 159 2.07 -11.54 11.99
N PRO A 160 1.09 -12.37 12.42
CA PRO A 160 0.29 -13.18 11.50
C PRO A 160 -0.59 -12.34 10.54
N ALA A 161 -0.98 -11.12 10.90
CA ALA A 161 -1.78 -10.26 10.04
C ALA A 161 -0.91 -9.69 8.92
N ILE A 162 0.29 -9.25 9.23
CA ILE A 162 1.29 -8.79 8.26
C ILE A 162 1.68 -9.95 7.33
N ALA A 163 1.94 -11.14 7.88
CA ALA A 163 2.31 -12.32 7.08
C ALA A 163 1.21 -12.70 6.07
N ARG A 164 -0.07 -12.66 6.48
CA ARG A 164 -1.19 -12.90 5.56
C ARG A 164 -1.29 -11.84 4.47
N ALA A 165 -1.07 -10.58 4.79
CA ALA A 165 -1.10 -9.49 3.81
C ALA A 165 0.06 -9.59 2.80
N LEU A 166 1.26 -9.97 3.23
CA LEU A 166 2.39 -10.29 2.34
C LEU A 166 2.05 -11.47 1.40
N ALA A 167 1.42 -12.52 1.94
CA ALA A 167 0.99 -13.66 1.12
C ALA A 167 -0.13 -13.32 0.12
N ALA A 168 -0.81 -12.18 0.29
CA ALA A 168 -1.86 -11.70 -0.60
C ALA A 168 -1.35 -10.81 -1.74
N GLU A 169 -0.05 -10.54 -1.84
CA GLU A 169 0.53 -9.88 -3.01
C GLU A 169 0.24 -10.67 -4.29
N PRO A 170 0.09 -10.01 -5.46
CA PRO A 170 0.06 -10.70 -6.75
C PRO A 170 1.29 -11.59 -6.95
N VAL A 171 1.08 -12.77 -7.54
CA VAL A 171 2.18 -13.69 -7.86
C VAL A 171 2.97 -13.10 -9.02
N ARG A 172 4.25 -12.87 -8.83
CA ARG A 172 5.13 -12.44 -9.93
C ARG A 172 5.41 -13.61 -10.86
N LEU A 173 5.12 -13.38 -12.14
CA LEU A 173 5.40 -14.34 -13.21
C LEU A 173 6.58 -13.80 -14.05
N ASP A 174 7.52 -14.66 -14.34
CA ASP A 174 8.63 -14.38 -15.27
C ASP A 174 8.13 -14.54 -16.72
N LEU A 175 7.20 -13.68 -17.10
CA LEU A 175 6.58 -13.63 -18.42
C LEU A 175 6.61 -12.20 -18.93
N HIS A 176 6.86 -12.04 -20.22
CA HIS A 176 6.80 -10.77 -20.93
C HIS A 176 5.65 -10.83 -21.95
N PRO A 177 4.43 -10.37 -21.57
CA PRO A 177 3.30 -10.38 -22.49
C PRO A 177 3.60 -9.59 -23.76
N ALA A 178 3.03 -10.02 -24.90
CA ALA A 178 3.06 -9.22 -26.11
C ALA A 178 2.38 -7.89 -25.88
N CYS A 179 2.95 -6.81 -26.40
CA CYS A 179 2.37 -5.47 -26.30
C CYS A 179 2.48 -4.67 -27.58
N THR A 180 1.50 -3.77 -27.77
CA THR A 180 1.49 -2.78 -28.85
C THR A 180 1.41 -1.39 -28.22
N VAL A 181 2.26 -0.49 -28.71
CA VAL A 181 2.27 0.93 -28.31
C VAL A 181 1.91 1.77 -29.54
N THR A 182 0.81 2.50 -29.44
CA THR A 182 0.29 3.34 -30.54
C THR A 182 0.31 4.79 -30.10
N PRO A 183 0.96 5.70 -30.83
CA PRO A 183 0.88 7.12 -30.54
C PRO A 183 -0.55 7.66 -30.70
N LEU A 184 -0.97 8.50 -29.75
CA LEU A 184 -2.19 9.31 -29.78
C LEU A 184 -1.80 10.78 -29.95
N ALA A 185 -2.76 11.65 -30.17
CA ALA A 185 -2.51 13.09 -30.30
C ALA A 185 -1.88 13.70 -29.02
N ASP A 186 -2.28 13.18 -27.85
CA ASP A 186 -1.95 13.69 -26.52
C ASP A 186 -1.16 12.70 -25.64
N GLY A 187 -0.78 11.54 -26.20
CA GLY A 187 -0.08 10.51 -25.42
C GLY A 187 0.15 9.21 -26.17
N LEU A 188 -0.03 8.11 -25.47
CA LEU A 188 0.14 6.76 -26.00
C LEU A 188 -1.06 5.89 -25.64
N ARG A 189 -1.42 4.96 -26.53
CA ARG A 189 -2.26 3.80 -26.19
C ARG A 189 -1.36 2.57 -26.08
N VAL A 190 -1.49 1.86 -24.98
CA VAL A 190 -0.74 0.63 -24.71
C VAL A 190 -1.73 -0.52 -24.55
N ALA A 191 -1.56 -1.55 -25.37
CA ALA A 191 -2.30 -2.80 -25.25
C ALA A 191 -1.33 -3.91 -24.87
N MET A 192 -1.66 -4.71 -23.83
CA MET A 192 -0.86 -5.85 -23.38
C MET A 192 -1.73 -7.12 -23.40
N ALA A 193 -1.22 -8.20 -23.98
CA ALA A 193 -1.89 -9.49 -24.00
C ALA A 193 -2.09 -10.01 -22.57
N LEU A 194 -3.30 -10.47 -22.27
CA LEU A 194 -3.61 -11.13 -21.00
C LEU A 194 -3.22 -12.63 -21.06
N PRO A 195 -2.83 -13.22 -19.94
CA PRO A 195 -2.68 -14.67 -19.85
C PRO A 195 -4.01 -15.37 -20.12
N PRO A 196 -3.99 -16.67 -20.53
CA PRO A 196 -5.21 -17.43 -20.75
C PRO A 196 -6.12 -17.45 -19.51
N GLY A 197 -7.43 -17.34 -19.72
CA GLY A 197 -8.45 -17.29 -18.68
C GLY A 197 -9.27 -16.00 -18.73
N GLU A 198 -10.31 -15.94 -17.91
CA GLU A 198 -11.11 -14.72 -17.77
C GLU A 198 -10.52 -13.85 -16.67
N ALA A 199 -10.34 -12.58 -16.95
CA ALA A 199 -9.94 -11.57 -15.97
C ALA A 199 -11.15 -10.72 -15.59
N THR A 200 -11.34 -10.51 -14.28
CA THR A 200 -12.31 -9.52 -13.77
C THR A 200 -11.75 -8.12 -13.96
N LEU A 201 -10.44 -7.96 -13.82
CA LEU A 201 -9.78 -6.68 -13.78
C LEU A 201 -8.32 -6.83 -14.23
N ALA A 202 -7.81 -5.81 -14.88
CA ALA A 202 -6.39 -5.67 -15.19
C ALA A 202 -5.93 -4.25 -14.89
N ALA A 203 -4.65 -4.08 -14.59
CA ALA A 203 -4.01 -2.79 -14.51
C ALA A 203 -2.70 -2.82 -15.27
N ILE A 204 -2.45 -1.78 -16.06
CA ILE A 204 -1.15 -1.51 -16.64
C ILE A 204 -0.59 -0.27 -15.94
N GLU A 205 0.62 -0.36 -15.44
CA GLU A 205 1.33 0.72 -14.75
C GLU A 205 2.63 1.03 -15.49
N LEU A 206 3.03 2.29 -15.50
CA LEU A 206 4.36 2.71 -15.94
C LEU A 206 5.20 3.02 -14.70
N THR A 207 6.12 2.12 -14.38
CA THR A 207 6.94 2.23 -13.16
C THR A 207 8.02 3.30 -13.30
N GLY A 208 8.31 4.02 -12.21
CA GLY A 208 9.38 5.04 -12.18
C GLY A 208 9.02 6.37 -12.83
N GLN A 209 7.80 6.55 -13.36
CA GLN A 209 7.35 7.77 -14.02
C GLN A 209 6.00 8.25 -13.45
N PRO A 210 5.96 8.72 -12.20
CA PRO A 210 4.71 9.08 -11.51
C PRO A 210 4.00 10.30 -12.12
N GLN A 211 4.69 11.07 -12.99
CA GLN A 211 4.13 12.21 -13.72
C GLN A 211 3.28 11.80 -14.95
N ILE A 212 3.34 10.53 -15.37
CA ILE A 212 2.51 10.02 -16.47
C ILE A 212 1.21 9.51 -15.88
N TRP A 213 0.12 10.11 -16.32
CA TRP A 213 -1.22 9.59 -16.01
C TRP A 213 -1.51 8.33 -16.85
N VAL A 214 -2.09 7.32 -16.23
CA VAL A 214 -2.48 6.07 -16.88
C VAL A 214 -3.95 5.81 -16.59
N SER A 215 -4.75 5.60 -17.63
CA SER A 215 -6.17 5.31 -17.49
C SER A 215 -6.44 3.97 -16.78
N GLY A 216 -7.68 3.76 -16.34
CA GLY A 216 -8.18 2.43 -16.04
C GLY A 216 -8.04 1.53 -17.28
N ALA A 217 -7.70 0.24 -17.05
CA ALA A 217 -7.55 -0.68 -18.16
C ALA A 217 -8.92 -1.21 -18.63
N GLU A 218 -9.16 -1.13 -19.93
CA GLU A 218 -10.25 -1.84 -20.59
C GLU A 218 -9.78 -3.23 -21.03
N ILE A 219 -10.62 -4.26 -20.81
CA ILE A 219 -10.34 -5.61 -21.30
C ILE A 219 -11.03 -5.79 -22.65
N ALA A 220 -10.23 -5.80 -23.71
CA ALA A 220 -10.69 -5.99 -25.08
C ALA A 220 -10.48 -7.43 -25.53
N GLN A 221 -11.45 -8.00 -26.27
CA GLN A 221 -11.32 -9.31 -26.91
C GLN A 221 -10.84 -9.11 -28.35
N THR A 222 -9.78 -9.84 -28.72
CA THR A 222 -9.24 -9.87 -30.09
C THR A 222 -9.20 -11.31 -30.63
N PRO A 223 -8.99 -11.52 -31.94
CA PRO A 223 -8.83 -12.86 -32.49
C PRO A 223 -7.67 -13.65 -31.86
N GLU A 224 -6.64 -12.94 -31.36
CA GLU A 224 -5.45 -13.51 -30.73
C GLU A 224 -5.64 -13.78 -29.23
N GLY A 225 -6.73 -13.29 -28.62
CA GLY A 225 -7.04 -13.42 -27.20
C GLY A 225 -7.42 -12.09 -26.54
N ALA A 226 -7.56 -12.11 -25.22
CA ALA A 226 -7.87 -10.92 -24.44
C ALA A 226 -6.65 -10.02 -24.27
N GLN A 227 -6.87 -8.71 -24.27
CA GLN A 227 -5.86 -7.69 -24.03
C GLN A 227 -6.35 -6.68 -22.99
N ALA A 228 -5.45 -6.19 -22.14
CA ALA A 228 -5.66 -4.99 -21.35
C ALA A 228 -5.20 -3.78 -22.17
N VAL A 229 -6.00 -2.73 -22.23
CA VAL A 229 -5.74 -1.51 -23.00
C VAL A 229 -5.84 -0.31 -22.09
N VAL A 230 -4.83 0.55 -22.11
CA VAL A 230 -4.81 1.83 -21.37
C VAL A 230 -4.38 2.96 -22.28
N GLU A 231 -4.73 4.18 -21.88
CA GLU A 231 -4.14 5.41 -22.41
C GLU A 231 -3.19 6.01 -21.38
N MET A 232 -2.08 6.57 -21.85
CA MET A 232 -1.06 7.19 -21.05
C MET A 232 -0.83 8.61 -21.53
N VAL A 233 -0.94 9.59 -20.62
CA VAL A 233 -0.80 11.00 -20.94
C VAL A 233 0.31 11.61 -20.07
N GLY A 234 1.30 12.18 -20.73
CA GLY A 234 2.38 12.88 -20.08
C GLY A 234 2.09 14.37 -19.84
N PRO A 235 2.94 15.06 -19.04
CA PRO A 235 2.74 16.48 -18.71
C PRO A 235 2.66 17.42 -19.93
N THR A 236 3.21 17.01 -21.06
CA THR A 236 3.23 17.81 -22.30
C THR A 236 2.02 17.59 -23.19
N ALA A 237 1.13 16.64 -22.81
CA ALA A 237 0.00 16.20 -23.63
C ALA A 237 0.41 15.91 -25.10
N ALA A 238 1.45 15.10 -25.27
CA ALA A 238 2.01 14.68 -26.54
C ALA A 238 2.58 13.26 -26.42
N PRO A 239 2.78 12.51 -27.52
CA PRO A 239 3.51 11.24 -27.49
C PRO A 239 4.88 11.38 -26.85
N PHE A 240 5.31 10.36 -26.13
CA PHE A 240 6.59 10.30 -25.44
C PHE A 240 7.27 8.94 -25.64
N ASP A 241 8.57 8.88 -25.38
CA ASP A 241 9.32 7.62 -25.42
C ASP A 241 8.96 6.77 -24.20
N LEU A 242 8.48 5.55 -24.45
CA LEU A 242 8.10 4.59 -23.44
C LEU A 242 9.11 3.44 -23.43
N ASP A 243 9.67 3.16 -22.26
CA ASP A 243 10.46 1.94 -22.03
C ASP A 243 9.51 0.76 -21.77
N PRO A 244 9.43 -0.23 -22.67
CA PRO A 244 8.59 -1.41 -22.46
C PRO A 244 8.96 -2.21 -21.20
N ALA A 245 10.20 -2.15 -20.74
CA ALA A 245 10.65 -2.82 -19.52
C ALA A 245 10.06 -2.18 -18.24
N ALA A 246 9.64 -0.92 -18.31
CA ALA A 246 9.02 -0.21 -17.20
C ALA A 246 7.51 -0.49 -17.06
N LEU A 247 6.91 -1.17 -18.03
CA LEU A 247 5.50 -1.56 -17.94
C LEU A 247 5.32 -2.69 -16.92
N ARG A 248 4.22 -2.61 -16.17
CA ARG A 248 3.80 -3.65 -15.23
C ARG A 248 2.34 -3.96 -15.44
N LEU A 249 2.02 -5.22 -15.74
CA LEU A 249 0.66 -5.72 -15.89
C LEU A 249 0.29 -6.53 -14.64
N THR A 250 -0.78 -6.12 -13.96
CA THR A 250 -1.42 -6.90 -12.89
C THR A 250 -2.76 -7.40 -13.39
N VAL A 251 -3.05 -8.70 -13.19
CA VAL A 251 -4.29 -9.34 -13.61
C VAL A 251 -4.99 -9.98 -12.42
N ILE A 252 -6.27 -9.67 -12.27
CA ILE A 252 -7.14 -10.28 -11.26
C ILE A 252 -8.09 -11.23 -11.99
N PRO A 253 -7.94 -12.55 -11.83
CA PRO A 253 -8.76 -13.54 -12.54
C PRO A 253 -10.18 -13.60 -11.99
N ALA A 254 -11.13 -13.99 -12.85
CA ALA A 254 -12.55 -14.06 -12.51
C ALA A 254 -12.91 -15.29 -11.67
N ASP A 255 -12.10 -16.35 -11.73
CA ASP A 255 -12.32 -17.60 -11.00
C ASP A 255 -11.92 -17.57 -9.52
N GLY A 256 -11.45 -16.41 -9.04
CA GLY A 256 -10.98 -16.22 -7.68
C GLY A 256 -9.58 -16.79 -7.41
N ALA A 257 -8.84 -17.21 -8.44
CA ALA A 257 -7.42 -17.54 -8.32
C ALA A 257 -6.60 -16.31 -7.87
N ARG A 258 -5.36 -16.55 -7.49
CA ARG A 258 -4.48 -15.46 -7.07
C ARG A 258 -4.20 -14.49 -8.22
N ALA A 259 -4.23 -13.21 -7.93
CA ALA A 259 -3.78 -12.18 -8.86
C ALA A 259 -2.32 -12.43 -9.29
N THR A 260 -2.00 -12.07 -10.52
CA THR A 260 -0.65 -12.23 -11.09
C THR A 260 -0.09 -10.89 -11.52
N GLU A 261 1.22 -10.75 -11.48
CA GLU A 261 1.95 -9.55 -11.89
C GLU A 261 3.08 -9.94 -12.85
N MET A 262 3.21 -9.23 -13.96
CA MET A 262 4.25 -9.38 -14.96
C MET A 262 4.91 -8.03 -15.20
N THR A 263 6.23 -8.01 -15.36
CA THR A 263 6.99 -6.77 -15.60
C THR A 263 7.65 -6.83 -16.97
N GLY A 264 7.58 -5.71 -17.68
CA GLY A 264 8.02 -5.62 -19.06
C GLY A 264 7.03 -6.23 -20.06
N CYS A 265 7.18 -5.87 -21.30
CA CYS A 265 6.46 -6.48 -22.41
C CYS A 265 7.36 -6.70 -23.62
N ALA A 266 6.97 -7.63 -24.48
CA ALA A 266 7.59 -7.88 -25.78
C ALA A 266 6.83 -7.09 -26.86
N PRO A 267 7.38 -5.97 -27.38
CA PRO A 267 6.71 -5.23 -28.43
C PRO A 267 6.49 -6.09 -29.68
N VAL A 268 5.26 -6.08 -30.20
CA VAL A 268 4.94 -6.64 -31.51
C VAL A 268 4.83 -5.50 -32.50
N GLY A 269 5.59 -5.55 -33.57
CA GLY A 269 5.67 -4.51 -34.60
C GLY A 269 4.41 -4.38 -35.46
#